data_1974708e7911a71478d874d9d40823bc
#
_entry.id   1974708e7911a71478d874d9d40823bc
#
_cell.length_a   1.000
_cell.length_b   1.000
_cell.length_c   1.000
_cell.angle_alpha   90.00
_cell.angle_beta   90.00
_cell.angle_gamma   90.00
#
_symmetry.space_group_name_H-M   'P 1'
#
loop_
_entity.id
_entity.type
_entity.pdbx_description
1 polymer ?
#
loop_
_entity_poly.entity_id
_entity_poly.type
_entity_poly.pdbx_seq_one_letter_code
_entity_poly.pdbx_strand_id
1 'polypeptide(L)'
;MTRREPVQIAQRNLNLEEGRVLVQLARLAAANYIESKTIIKPPQDAPEKLLRKSGVFVTLNTAKPTHELRGCIGFPYPEQPLVSATIKAAIYAATEDPRFPPVSLRELKNSIVVEITALTEPQALNTSNRTAIPDLIQVGRHGLIVARGRDSGLLLPQVATEWKWDAPEFLMNCCLKAGLPPDSWLLEGVEIKTFEGEIFEEVEPAGEVRRKSVGGT
;
A
#
# COMPACT_ATOMS: atom_id res chain seq x y z
N MET A 1 27.25 -27.71 4.43
CA MET A 1 26.74 -26.31 4.48
C MET A 1 25.98 -26.03 3.19
N THR A 2 24.71 -26.36 3.17
CA THR A 2 23.82 -26.11 2.03
C THR A 2 23.32 -24.66 2.14
N ARG A 3 23.74 -23.79 1.22
CA ARG A 3 23.16 -22.46 1.03
C ARG A 3 21.70 -22.68 0.61
N ARG A 4 20.77 -22.36 1.51
CA ARG A 4 19.36 -22.24 1.14
C ARG A 4 19.22 -21.02 0.25
N GLU A 5 18.77 -21.23 -0.98
CA GLU A 5 18.39 -20.13 -1.87
C GLU A 5 17.30 -19.28 -1.18
N PRO A 6 17.36 -17.95 -1.32
CA PRO A 6 16.29 -17.09 -0.82
C PRO A 6 15.00 -17.49 -1.51
N VAL A 7 13.93 -17.61 -0.74
CA VAL A 7 12.57 -17.81 -1.26
C VAL A 7 12.32 -16.71 -2.28
N GLN A 8 12.23 -17.09 -3.56
CA GLN A 8 11.81 -16.17 -4.61
C GLN A 8 10.35 -15.80 -4.34
N ILE A 9 10.15 -14.63 -3.76
CA ILE A 9 8.84 -13.99 -3.69
C ILE A 9 8.41 -13.80 -5.14
N ALA A 10 7.25 -14.34 -5.51
CA ALA A 10 6.67 -14.11 -6.81
C ALA A 10 6.41 -12.60 -6.96
N GLN A 11 7.39 -11.89 -7.48
CA GLN A 11 7.36 -10.44 -7.63
C GLN A 11 6.28 -10.11 -8.65
N ARG A 12 5.20 -9.50 -8.17
CA ARG A 12 4.29 -8.75 -9.01
C ARG A 12 5.00 -7.45 -9.39
N ASN A 13 6.01 -7.52 -10.25
CA ASN A 13 6.65 -6.32 -10.76
C ASN A 13 5.69 -5.67 -11.77
N LEU A 14 4.93 -4.67 -11.29
CA LEU A 14 4.22 -3.76 -12.18
C LEU A 14 5.28 -2.96 -12.95
N ASN A 15 5.14 -2.85 -14.25
CA ASN A 15 5.98 -1.93 -15.03
C ASN A 15 5.47 -0.49 -14.90
N LEU A 16 6.22 0.47 -15.43
CA LEU A 16 5.85 1.89 -15.35
C LEU A 16 4.52 2.19 -16.04
N GLU A 17 4.21 1.50 -17.15
CA GLU A 17 2.96 1.69 -17.89
C GLU A 17 1.76 1.19 -17.08
N GLU A 18 1.89 0.04 -16.42
CA GLU A 18 0.87 -0.49 -15.50
C GLU A 18 0.64 0.47 -14.32
N GLY A 19 1.72 1.04 -13.78
CA GLY A 19 1.64 2.07 -12.73
C GLY A 19 0.96 3.35 -13.22
N ARG A 20 1.25 3.79 -14.46
CA ARG A 20 0.60 4.95 -15.09
C ARG A 20 -0.91 4.74 -15.23
N VAL A 21 -1.33 3.56 -15.68
CA VAL A 21 -2.76 3.22 -15.78
C VAL A 21 -3.45 3.35 -14.42
N LEU A 22 -2.84 2.86 -13.33
CA LEU A 22 -3.44 2.96 -12.00
C LEU A 22 -3.54 4.41 -11.51
N VAL A 23 -2.50 5.22 -11.69
CA VAL A 23 -2.48 6.64 -11.27
C VAL A 23 -3.53 7.43 -12.05
N GLN A 24 -3.60 7.27 -13.37
CA GLN A 24 -4.61 7.93 -14.21
C GLN A 24 -6.04 7.48 -13.87
N LEU A 25 -6.22 6.18 -13.60
CA LEU A 25 -7.52 5.63 -13.18
C LEU A 25 -7.97 6.23 -11.85
N ALA A 26 -7.06 6.36 -10.88
CA ALA A 26 -7.35 6.96 -9.59
C ALA A 26 -7.77 8.42 -9.73
N ARG A 27 -7.02 9.20 -10.51
CA ARG A 27 -7.36 10.60 -10.79
C ARG A 27 -8.72 10.74 -11.47
N LEU A 28 -8.98 9.92 -12.48
CA LEU A 28 -10.26 9.92 -13.21
C LEU A 28 -11.43 9.55 -12.29
N ALA A 29 -11.25 8.53 -11.43
CA ALA A 29 -12.28 8.09 -10.48
C ALA A 29 -12.64 9.19 -9.48
N ALA A 30 -11.62 9.82 -8.88
CA ALA A 30 -11.81 10.94 -7.95
C ALA A 30 -12.50 12.12 -8.64
N ALA A 31 -12.04 12.52 -9.84
CA ALA A 31 -12.62 13.63 -10.59
C ALA A 31 -14.09 13.41 -10.91
N ASN A 32 -14.45 12.25 -11.48
CA ASN A 32 -15.84 11.92 -11.83
C ASN A 32 -16.74 11.91 -10.59
N TYR A 33 -16.26 11.32 -9.49
CA TYR A 33 -17.07 11.27 -8.27
C TYR A 33 -17.27 12.64 -7.63
N ILE A 34 -16.24 13.49 -7.62
CA ILE A 34 -16.36 14.87 -7.12
C ILE A 34 -17.38 15.65 -7.94
N GLU A 35 -17.32 15.54 -9.28
CA GLU A 35 -18.14 16.33 -10.21
C GLU A 35 -19.59 15.85 -10.29
N SER A 36 -19.83 14.54 -10.39
CA SER A 36 -21.14 13.97 -10.72
C SER A 36 -21.65 12.91 -9.75
N LYS A 37 -20.86 12.57 -8.72
CA LYS A 37 -21.14 11.42 -7.79
C LYS A 37 -21.22 10.07 -8.51
N THR A 38 -20.66 9.98 -9.70
CA THR A 38 -20.66 8.76 -10.52
C THR A 38 -19.39 7.95 -10.26
N ILE A 39 -19.56 6.67 -9.98
CA ILE A 39 -18.44 5.72 -9.85
C ILE A 39 -18.17 5.13 -11.23
N ILE A 40 -16.96 5.33 -11.73
CA ILE A 40 -16.55 4.76 -13.02
C ILE A 40 -16.37 3.25 -12.92
N LYS A 41 -16.58 2.55 -14.05
CA LYS A 41 -16.29 1.12 -14.13
C LYS A 41 -14.78 0.89 -14.42
N PRO A 42 -14.21 -0.23 -13.94
CA PRO A 42 -12.86 -0.64 -14.36
C PRO A 42 -12.75 -0.72 -15.89
N PRO A 43 -11.59 -0.35 -16.47
CA PRO A 43 -11.35 -0.52 -17.90
C PRO A 43 -11.46 -1.99 -18.30
N GLN A 44 -12.14 -2.28 -19.43
CA GLN A 44 -12.29 -3.66 -19.91
C GLN A 44 -11.00 -4.23 -20.52
N ASP A 45 -10.14 -3.35 -20.99
CA ASP A 45 -8.84 -3.63 -21.62
C ASP A 45 -7.65 -3.46 -20.64
N ALA A 46 -7.93 -3.41 -19.33
CA ALA A 46 -6.87 -3.29 -18.33
C ALA A 46 -5.89 -4.48 -18.41
N PRO A 47 -4.59 -4.23 -18.24
CA PRO A 47 -3.58 -5.30 -18.17
C PRO A 47 -3.96 -6.39 -17.16
N GLU A 48 -3.73 -7.67 -17.52
CA GLU A 48 -4.15 -8.83 -16.71
C GLU A 48 -3.67 -8.73 -15.24
N LYS A 49 -2.46 -8.22 -15.01
CA LYS A 49 -1.93 -8.04 -13.66
C LYS A 49 -2.78 -7.09 -12.81
N LEU A 50 -3.40 -6.10 -13.41
CA LEU A 50 -4.24 -5.12 -12.72
C LEU A 50 -5.64 -5.65 -12.42
N LEU A 51 -6.05 -6.74 -13.09
CA LEU A 51 -7.31 -7.45 -12.84
C LEU A 51 -7.20 -8.46 -11.69
N ARG A 52 -5.99 -8.77 -11.24
CA ARG A 52 -5.78 -9.66 -10.09
C ARG A 52 -6.09 -8.94 -8.78
N LYS A 53 -6.52 -9.71 -7.78
CA LYS A 53 -6.75 -9.19 -6.43
C LYS A 53 -5.46 -8.67 -5.82
N SER A 54 -5.50 -7.49 -5.20
CA SER A 54 -4.35 -6.86 -4.55
C SER A 54 -4.78 -5.82 -3.55
N GLY A 55 -3.96 -5.59 -2.53
CA GLY A 55 -4.06 -4.41 -1.69
C GLY A 55 -3.56 -3.18 -2.44
N VAL A 56 -4.09 -2.01 -2.07
CA VAL A 56 -3.71 -0.72 -2.64
C VAL A 56 -3.93 0.40 -1.64
N PHE A 57 -3.09 1.42 -1.70
CA PHE A 57 -3.33 2.73 -1.10
C PHE A 57 -3.32 3.79 -2.19
N VAL A 58 -4.23 4.74 -2.09
CA VAL A 58 -4.24 5.96 -2.90
C VAL A 58 -3.97 7.13 -1.97
N THR A 59 -2.90 7.85 -2.25
CA THR A 59 -2.49 9.04 -1.52
C THR A 59 -2.63 10.26 -2.42
N LEU A 60 -3.22 11.29 -1.87
CA LEU A 60 -3.32 12.61 -2.48
C LEU A 60 -2.37 13.52 -1.73
N ASN A 61 -1.39 14.07 -2.40
CA ASN A 61 -0.48 15.05 -1.85
C ASN A 61 -0.66 16.40 -2.56
N THR A 62 -0.38 17.49 -1.87
CA THR A 62 -0.26 18.80 -2.54
C THR A 62 0.93 18.74 -3.49
N ALA A 63 0.84 19.46 -4.61
CA ALA A 63 1.98 19.59 -5.52
C ALA A 63 3.15 20.32 -4.84
N LYS A 64 4.37 20.13 -5.38
CA LYS A 64 5.54 20.87 -4.89
C LYS A 64 5.29 22.39 -4.91
N PRO A 65 5.90 23.17 -4.00
CA PRO A 65 7.03 22.78 -3.13
C PRO A 65 6.63 22.10 -1.82
N THR A 66 5.38 22.14 -1.36
CA THR A 66 5.00 21.65 -0.03
C THR A 66 4.94 20.12 0.07
N HIS A 67 4.37 19.47 -0.94
CA HIS A 67 4.19 18.01 -1.00
C HIS A 67 3.61 17.41 0.30
N GLU A 68 2.57 18.05 0.84
CA GLU A 68 1.94 17.65 2.08
C GLU A 68 0.78 16.69 1.83
N LEU A 69 0.54 15.79 2.78
CA LEU A 69 -0.59 14.87 2.73
C LEU A 69 -1.91 15.64 2.69
N ARG A 70 -2.80 15.29 1.74
CA ARG A 70 -4.12 15.88 1.56
C ARG A 70 -5.26 14.86 1.63
N GLY A 71 -4.95 13.59 1.54
CA GLY A 71 -5.86 12.47 1.72
C GLY A 71 -5.15 11.15 1.44
N CYS A 72 -5.50 10.09 2.19
CA CYS A 72 -4.94 8.76 1.96
C CYS A 72 -5.90 7.70 2.49
N ILE A 73 -6.42 6.86 1.58
CA ILE A 73 -7.22 5.70 1.94
C ILE A 73 -6.70 4.48 1.18
N GLY A 74 -6.77 3.32 1.84
CA GLY A 74 -6.35 2.07 1.23
C GLY A 74 -7.18 0.88 1.63
N PHE A 75 -7.09 -0.15 0.82
CA PHE A 75 -7.61 -1.50 1.06
C PHE A 75 -6.42 -2.45 1.09
N PRO A 76 -5.87 -2.74 2.27
CA PRO A 76 -4.60 -3.47 2.37
C PRO A 76 -4.71 -4.97 2.03
N TYR A 77 -5.92 -5.53 2.12
CA TYR A 77 -6.13 -6.96 1.84
C TYR A 77 -6.54 -7.19 0.37
N PRO A 78 -6.08 -8.29 -0.27
CA PRO A 78 -6.36 -8.59 -1.68
C PRO A 78 -7.77 -9.17 -1.87
N GLU A 79 -8.80 -8.41 -1.53
CA GLU A 79 -10.21 -8.87 -1.60
C GLU A 79 -10.83 -8.65 -2.98
N GLN A 80 -10.38 -7.65 -3.72
CA GLN A 80 -10.93 -7.25 -5.02
C GLN A 80 -9.82 -6.96 -6.05
N PRO A 81 -10.12 -6.95 -7.36
CA PRO A 81 -9.17 -6.59 -8.40
C PRO A 81 -8.51 -5.23 -8.13
N LEU A 82 -7.21 -5.11 -8.44
CA LEU A 82 -6.43 -3.90 -8.15
C LEU A 82 -7.06 -2.64 -8.78
N VAL A 83 -7.54 -2.71 -10.02
CA VAL A 83 -8.26 -1.59 -10.67
C VAL A 83 -9.50 -1.17 -9.88
N SER A 84 -10.29 -2.12 -9.38
CA SER A 84 -11.51 -1.83 -8.61
C SER A 84 -11.17 -1.23 -7.25
N ALA A 85 -10.16 -1.77 -6.57
CA ALA A 85 -9.65 -1.26 -5.31
C ALA A 85 -9.13 0.17 -5.47
N THR A 86 -8.39 0.45 -6.55
CA THR A 86 -7.85 1.77 -6.88
C THR A 86 -8.96 2.81 -7.07
N ILE A 87 -10.01 2.49 -7.86
CA ILE A 87 -11.15 3.38 -8.06
C ILE A 87 -11.79 3.76 -6.72
N LYS A 88 -12.07 2.75 -5.89
CA LYS A 88 -12.73 2.96 -4.59
C LYS A 88 -11.83 3.75 -3.62
N ALA A 89 -10.55 3.39 -3.54
CA ALA A 89 -9.59 4.07 -2.67
C ALA A 89 -9.39 5.53 -3.07
N ALA A 90 -9.34 5.83 -4.37
CA ALA A 90 -9.20 7.20 -4.89
C ALA A 90 -10.40 8.08 -4.52
N ILE A 91 -11.61 7.56 -4.68
CA ILE A 91 -12.83 8.26 -4.27
C ILE A 91 -12.79 8.54 -2.78
N TYR A 92 -12.49 7.55 -1.97
CA TYR A 92 -12.48 7.69 -0.50
C TYR A 92 -11.35 8.61 -0.01
N ALA A 93 -10.17 8.55 -0.61
CA ALA A 93 -9.07 9.46 -0.30
C ALA A 93 -9.44 10.93 -0.59
N ALA A 94 -10.25 11.16 -1.62
CA ALA A 94 -10.67 12.50 -2.00
C ALA A 94 -11.87 13.03 -1.20
N THR A 95 -12.76 12.15 -0.67
CA THR A 95 -14.06 12.58 -0.15
C THR A 95 -14.40 12.05 1.24
N GLU A 96 -13.74 11.00 1.71
CA GLU A 96 -14.11 10.28 2.93
C GLU A 96 -12.97 10.15 3.95
N ASP A 97 -11.80 10.75 3.69
CA ASP A 97 -10.71 10.76 4.66
C ASP A 97 -11.07 11.72 5.82
N PRO A 98 -11.31 11.20 7.06
CA PRO A 98 -11.82 12.03 8.14
C PRO A 98 -10.85 13.10 8.64
N ARG A 99 -9.58 13.04 8.22
CA ARG A 99 -8.54 14.01 8.61
C ARG A 99 -8.64 15.30 7.80
N PHE A 100 -9.35 15.30 6.68
CA PHE A 100 -9.37 16.41 5.72
C PHE A 100 -10.79 16.69 5.22
N PRO A 101 -11.11 17.96 4.87
CA PRO A 101 -12.35 18.23 4.16
C PRO A 101 -12.31 17.62 2.74
N PRO A 102 -13.46 17.31 2.11
CA PRO A 102 -13.51 16.80 0.75
C PRO A 102 -12.73 17.67 -0.25
N VAL A 103 -11.98 17.03 -1.13
CA VAL A 103 -11.21 17.69 -2.18
C VAL A 103 -12.16 18.27 -3.23
N SER A 104 -11.94 19.53 -3.63
CA SER A 104 -12.68 20.14 -4.74
C SER A 104 -12.09 19.74 -6.09
N LEU A 105 -12.91 19.77 -7.16
CA LEU A 105 -12.44 19.46 -8.53
C LEU A 105 -11.33 20.42 -8.98
N ARG A 106 -11.43 21.71 -8.59
CA ARG A 106 -10.39 22.71 -8.89
C ARG A 106 -9.06 22.37 -8.19
N GLU A 107 -9.13 21.97 -6.93
CA GLU A 107 -7.97 21.56 -6.13
C GLU A 107 -7.32 20.30 -6.74
N LEU A 108 -8.13 19.28 -7.06
CA LEU A 108 -7.64 18.04 -7.69
C LEU A 108 -6.91 18.32 -9.00
N LYS A 109 -7.44 19.21 -9.85
CA LYS A 109 -6.84 19.52 -11.17
C LYS A 109 -5.55 20.33 -11.08
N ASN A 110 -5.43 21.25 -10.11
CA ASN A 110 -4.38 22.26 -10.14
C ASN A 110 -3.31 22.10 -9.04
N SER A 111 -3.63 21.39 -7.97
CA SER A 111 -2.81 21.41 -6.75
C SER A 111 -2.51 20.04 -6.17
N ILE A 112 -3.14 18.98 -6.68
CA ILE A 112 -2.99 17.63 -6.14
C ILE A 112 -2.19 16.75 -7.11
N VAL A 113 -1.21 16.03 -6.58
CA VAL A 113 -0.56 14.89 -7.23
C VAL A 113 -1.10 13.60 -6.61
N VAL A 114 -1.34 12.61 -7.47
CA VAL A 114 -1.85 11.29 -7.08
C VAL A 114 -0.70 10.32 -6.96
N GLU A 115 -0.65 9.59 -5.84
CA GLU A 115 0.28 8.51 -5.61
C GLU A 115 -0.49 7.20 -5.38
N ILE A 116 -0.03 6.11 -5.98
CA ILE A 116 -0.54 4.76 -5.80
C ILE A 116 0.54 3.91 -5.15
N THR A 117 0.20 3.22 -4.06
CA THR A 117 1.01 2.13 -3.52
C THR A 117 0.26 0.81 -3.75
N ALA A 118 0.67 0.05 -4.75
CA ALA A 118 0.15 -1.29 -5.01
C ALA A 118 0.90 -2.30 -4.16
N LEU A 119 0.18 -3.12 -3.38
CA LEU A 119 0.80 -4.11 -2.49
C LEU A 119 1.02 -5.44 -3.23
N THR A 120 2.14 -6.09 -2.95
CA THR A 120 2.36 -7.47 -3.39
C THR A 120 1.47 -8.43 -2.60
N GLU A 121 1.30 -9.64 -3.10
CA GLU A 121 0.60 -10.69 -2.37
C GLU A 121 1.35 -11.03 -1.07
N PRO A 122 0.67 -11.01 0.11
CA PRO A 122 1.32 -11.30 1.37
C PRO A 122 1.89 -12.72 1.42
N GLN A 123 3.15 -12.86 1.75
CA GLN A 123 3.88 -14.13 1.87
C GLN A 123 4.07 -14.52 3.33
N ALA A 124 3.68 -15.75 3.69
CA ALA A 124 3.86 -16.24 5.05
C ALA A 124 5.35 -16.47 5.36
N LEU A 125 5.79 -15.98 6.51
CA LEU A 125 7.11 -16.31 7.06
C LEU A 125 7.05 -17.66 7.78
N ASN A 126 7.28 -18.73 7.02
CA ASN A 126 7.25 -20.09 7.54
C ASN A 126 8.64 -20.46 8.07
N THR A 127 8.80 -20.44 9.39
CA THR A 127 10.01 -20.92 10.08
C THR A 127 9.63 -21.67 11.35
N SER A 128 10.34 -22.78 11.63
CA SER A 128 10.23 -23.50 12.89
C SER A 128 10.94 -22.76 14.04
N ASN A 129 11.89 -21.88 13.71
CA ASN A 129 12.58 -21.03 14.67
C ASN A 129 11.99 -19.64 14.68
N ARG A 130 11.06 -19.38 15.58
CA ARG A 130 10.38 -18.08 15.70
C ARG A 130 11.35 -16.95 16.04
N THR A 131 12.42 -17.22 16.80
CA THR A 131 13.39 -16.18 17.16
C THR A 131 14.23 -15.70 15.97
N ALA A 132 14.24 -16.44 14.84
CA ALA A 132 14.90 -16.03 13.61
C ALA A 132 14.00 -15.20 12.67
N ILE A 133 12.72 -14.95 13.02
CA ILE A 133 11.81 -14.16 12.18
C ILE A 133 12.35 -12.75 11.91
N PRO A 134 12.92 -12.00 12.89
CA PRO A 134 13.48 -10.69 12.62
C PRO A 134 14.52 -10.67 11.49
N ASP A 135 15.34 -11.73 11.37
CA ASP A 135 16.38 -11.83 10.33
C ASP A 135 15.81 -11.98 8.91
N LEU A 136 14.52 -12.34 8.79
CA LEU A 136 13.80 -12.47 7.52
C LEU A 136 13.12 -11.17 7.09
N ILE A 137 13.11 -10.15 7.96
CA ILE A 137 12.43 -8.88 7.73
C ILE A 137 13.44 -7.82 7.31
N GLN A 138 13.16 -7.18 6.19
CA GLN A 138 13.92 -6.02 5.72
C GLN A 138 13.12 -4.75 6.02
N VAL A 139 13.51 -4.04 7.08
CA VAL A 139 12.89 -2.75 7.46
C VAL A 139 13.01 -1.76 6.31
N GLY A 140 11.94 -1.01 6.04
CA GLY A 140 11.84 -0.07 4.92
C GLY A 140 11.43 -0.70 3.58
N ARG A 141 11.50 -2.04 3.45
CA ARG A 141 11.06 -2.77 2.26
C ARG A 141 9.82 -3.60 2.53
N HIS A 142 9.83 -4.38 3.61
CA HIS A 142 8.71 -5.23 3.98
C HIS A 142 7.70 -4.47 4.83
N GLY A 143 6.41 -4.59 4.47
CA GLY A 143 5.31 -4.42 5.38
C GLY A 143 5.02 -5.72 6.11
N LEU A 144 4.33 -5.64 7.24
CA LEU A 144 3.99 -6.79 8.08
C LEU A 144 2.49 -6.94 8.24
N ILE A 145 2.04 -8.19 8.25
CA ILE A 145 0.73 -8.60 8.74
C ILE A 145 0.99 -9.61 9.86
N VAL A 146 0.39 -9.35 11.03
CA VAL A 146 0.32 -10.30 12.14
C VAL A 146 -1.12 -10.67 12.35
N ALA A 147 -1.43 -11.97 12.43
CA ALA A 147 -2.79 -12.44 12.62
C ALA A 147 -2.85 -13.65 13.58
N ARG A 148 -3.93 -13.69 14.40
CA ARG A 148 -4.28 -14.83 15.25
C ARG A 148 -5.78 -14.96 15.35
N GLY A 149 -6.35 -15.99 14.73
CA GLY A 149 -7.80 -16.15 14.67
C GLY A 149 -8.51 -15.02 13.93
N ARG A 150 -9.25 -14.17 14.64
CA ARG A 150 -9.93 -12.99 14.08
C ARG A 150 -9.15 -11.69 14.26
N ASP A 151 -8.13 -11.70 15.10
CA ASP A 151 -7.33 -10.53 15.38
C ASP A 151 -6.25 -10.38 14.30
N SER A 152 -6.15 -9.20 13.71
CA SER A 152 -5.17 -8.93 12.65
C SER A 152 -4.73 -7.48 12.68
N GLY A 153 -3.43 -7.27 12.48
CA GLY A 153 -2.81 -5.98 12.35
C GLY A 153 -1.92 -5.92 11.12
N LEU A 154 -1.89 -4.77 10.48
CA LEU A 154 -1.06 -4.50 9.32
C LEU A 154 -0.31 -3.19 9.53
N LEU A 155 0.98 -3.21 9.22
CA LEU A 155 1.84 -2.02 9.16
C LEU A 155 2.56 -1.98 7.82
N LEU A 156 2.55 -0.81 7.19
CA LEU A 156 3.24 -0.54 5.92
C LEU A 156 4.75 -0.42 6.13
N PRO A 157 5.57 -0.66 5.09
CA PRO A 157 7.03 -0.62 5.18
C PRO A 157 7.58 0.71 5.73
N GLN A 158 7.00 1.83 5.32
CA GLN A 158 7.44 3.16 5.71
C GLN A 158 7.24 3.46 7.20
N VAL A 159 6.27 2.82 7.86
CA VAL A 159 5.99 3.05 9.29
C VAL A 159 7.23 2.73 10.14
N ALA A 160 7.86 1.58 9.92
CA ALA A 160 9.05 1.23 10.68
C ALA A 160 10.22 2.20 10.43
N THR A 161 10.34 2.71 9.21
CA THR A 161 11.37 3.70 8.86
C THR A 161 11.12 5.06 9.52
N GLU A 162 9.88 5.53 9.51
CA GLU A 162 9.47 6.80 10.14
C GLU A 162 9.71 6.79 11.65
N TRP A 163 9.40 5.67 12.31
CA TRP A 163 9.58 5.50 13.74
C TRP A 163 10.98 5.01 14.13
N LYS A 164 11.86 4.75 13.14
CA LYS A 164 13.21 4.21 13.33
C LYS A 164 13.24 2.88 14.10
N TRP A 165 12.23 2.05 13.88
CA TRP A 165 12.15 0.73 14.49
C TRP A 165 13.09 -0.25 13.79
N ASP A 166 13.67 -1.13 14.58
CA ASP A 166 14.30 -2.36 14.08
C ASP A 166 13.23 -3.45 13.80
N ALA A 167 13.66 -4.61 13.30
CA ALA A 167 12.73 -5.68 12.94
C ALA A 167 11.97 -6.27 14.16
N PRO A 168 12.58 -6.48 15.33
CA PRO A 168 11.87 -6.84 16.56
C PRO A 168 10.81 -5.81 16.98
N GLU A 169 11.15 -4.52 16.99
CA GLU A 169 10.24 -3.45 17.35
C GLU A 169 9.07 -3.36 16.35
N PHE A 170 9.34 -3.56 15.06
CA PHE A 170 8.33 -3.59 14.02
C PHE A 170 7.34 -4.74 14.23
N LEU A 171 7.82 -5.94 14.58
CA LEU A 171 6.97 -7.10 14.94
C LEU A 171 6.13 -6.83 16.18
N MET A 172 6.74 -6.27 17.24
CA MET A 172 6.03 -5.90 18.46
C MET A 172 4.88 -4.93 18.17
N ASN A 173 5.16 -3.86 17.43
CA ASN A 173 4.15 -2.85 17.10
C ASN A 173 3.07 -3.40 16.16
N CYS A 174 3.41 -4.34 15.27
CA CYS A 174 2.42 -5.02 14.45
C CYS A 174 1.51 -5.95 15.29
N CYS A 175 2.03 -6.62 16.32
CA CYS A 175 1.23 -7.35 17.30
C CYS A 175 0.27 -6.43 18.04
N LEU A 176 0.76 -5.30 18.57
CA LEU A 176 -0.08 -4.29 19.22
C LEU A 176 -1.18 -3.76 18.30
N LYS A 177 -0.85 -3.53 17.02
CA LYS A 177 -1.82 -3.13 15.99
C LYS A 177 -2.90 -4.19 15.76
N ALA A 178 -2.56 -5.48 15.94
CA ALA A 178 -3.51 -6.59 15.88
C ALA A 178 -4.34 -6.76 17.16
N GLY A 179 -4.09 -5.97 18.20
CA GLY A 179 -4.72 -6.14 19.52
C GLY A 179 -4.12 -7.29 20.34
N LEU A 180 -2.93 -7.76 19.97
CA LEU A 180 -2.22 -8.85 20.63
C LEU A 180 -1.09 -8.31 21.54
N PRO A 181 -0.67 -9.09 22.57
CA PRO A 181 0.55 -8.78 23.33
C PRO A 181 1.76 -8.60 22.40
N PRO A 182 2.74 -7.73 22.77
CA PRO A 182 3.85 -7.37 21.89
C PRO A 182 4.77 -8.51 21.50
N ASP A 183 4.87 -9.54 22.33
CA ASP A 183 5.70 -10.75 22.14
C ASP A 183 4.94 -11.90 21.45
N SER A 184 3.69 -11.68 21.03
CA SER A 184 2.85 -12.72 20.40
C SER A 184 3.46 -13.30 19.14
N TRP A 185 4.30 -12.57 18.43
CA TRP A 185 5.00 -13.05 17.24
C TRP A 185 5.93 -14.25 17.53
N LEU A 186 6.31 -14.49 18.79
CA LEU A 186 7.08 -15.66 19.23
C LEU A 186 6.22 -16.91 19.43
N LEU A 187 4.90 -16.77 19.52
CA LEU A 187 3.98 -17.86 19.87
C LEU A 187 3.58 -18.67 18.64
N GLU A 188 3.40 -19.98 18.81
CA GLU A 188 2.76 -20.82 17.82
C GLU A 188 1.31 -20.39 17.59
N GLY A 189 0.82 -20.60 16.35
CA GLY A 189 -0.54 -20.20 15.95
C GLY A 189 -0.70 -18.71 15.64
N VAL A 190 0.37 -17.90 15.75
CA VAL A 190 0.41 -16.54 15.22
C VAL A 190 1.00 -16.56 13.81
N GLU A 191 0.23 -16.15 12.82
CA GLU A 191 0.68 -15.99 11.44
C GLU A 191 1.39 -14.66 11.27
N ILE A 192 2.55 -14.68 10.61
CA ILE A 192 3.29 -13.49 10.22
C ILE A 192 3.49 -13.55 8.72
N LYS A 193 3.08 -12.49 8.04
CA LYS A 193 3.27 -12.36 6.59
C LYS A 193 4.01 -11.07 6.29
N THR A 194 4.83 -11.10 5.25
CA THR A 194 5.46 -9.92 4.68
C THR A 194 4.83 -9.61 3.33
N PHE A 195 4.81 -8.32 2.97
CA PHE A 195 4.45 -7.85 1.65
C PHE A 195 5.34 -6.66 1.29
N GLU A 196 5.36 -6.28 0.02
CA GLU A 196 6.07 -5.10 -0.45
C GLU A 196 5.08 -4.13 -1.09
N GLY A 197 5.47 -2.87 -1.23
CA GLY A 197 4.71 -1.84 -1.93
C GLY A 197 5.45 -1.37 -3.18
N GLU A 198 4.73 -1.26 -4.30
CA GLU A 198 5.22 -0.61 -5.51
C GLU A 198 4.55 0.74 -5.64
N ILE A 199 5.36 1.80 -5.64
CA ILE A 199 4.87 3.17 -5.58
C ILE A 199 5.00 3.85 -6.95
N PHE A 200 3.90 4.43 -7.42
CA PHE A 200 3.84 5.23 -8.63
C PHE A 200 3.16 6.57 -8.31
N GLU A 201 3.77 7.66 -8.73
CA GLU A 201 3.25 9.00 -8.41
C GLU A 201 3.31 9.93 -9.62
N GLU A 202 2.43 10.90 -9.66
CA GLU A 202 2.51 12.04 -10.57
C GLU A 202 3.64 12.99 -10.14
N VAL A 203 4.41 13.48 -11.09
CA VAL A 203 5.45 14.51 -10.84
C VAL A 203 4.82 15.87 -10.59
N GLU A 204 3.75 16.17 -11.32
CA GLU A 204 2.92 17.38 -11.21
C GLU A 204 1.45 17.01 -11.46
N PRO A 205 0.47 17.85 -11.10
CA PRO A 205 -0.95 17.54 -11.27
C PRO A 205 -1.32 17.14 -12.70
N ALA A 206 -1.83 15.91 -12.87
CA ALA A 206 -2.17 15.30 -14.17
C ALA A 206 -0.97 15.18 -15.15
N GLY A 207 0.26 15.23 -14.63
CA GLY A 207 1.48 15.17 -15.41
C GLY A 207 2.06 13.78 -15.59
N GLU A 208 3.36 13.73 -15.83
CA GLU A 208 4.11 12.49 -15.98
C GLU A 208 4.05 11.65 -14.70
N VAL A 209 3.97 10.32 -14.87
CA VAL A 209 4.01 9.35 -13.78
C VAL A 209 5.39 8.71 -13.71
N ARG A 210 5.94 8.64 -12.52
CA ARG A 210 7.20 7.94 -12.24
C ARG A 210 7.02 6.85 -11.19
N ARG A 211 7.93 5.88 -11.19
CA ARG A 211 8.08 4.93 -10.07
C ARG A 211 8.89 5.61 -8.97
N LYS A 212 8.45 5.46 -7.73
CA LYS A 212 9.16 5.94 -6.54
C LYS A 212 9.77 4.76 -5.78
N SER A 213 11.01 4.89 -5.35
CA SER A 213 11.64 3.87 -4.51
C SER A 213 11.07 3.92 -3.09
N VAL A 214 10.77 2.76 -2.49
CA VAL A 214 10.45 2.67 -1.07
C VAL A 214 11.73 2.98 -0.29
N GLY A 215 11.75 4.06 0.51
CA GLY A 215 12.91 4.43 1.34
C GLY A 215 13.92 5.38 0.68
N GLY A 216 13.60 6.05 -0.41
CA GLY A 216 14.42 7.13 -0.97
C GLY A 216 14.02 8.50 -0.41
N THR A 217 14.92 9.11 0.37
CA THR A 217 14.96 10.56 0.63
C THR A 217 15.23 11.33 -0.66
#